data_76a7da30a0e2e33ad20d585e91ae5464
#
_entry.id   76a7da30a0e2e33ad20d585e91ae5464
#
_cell.length_a   1.000
_cell.length_b   1.000
_cell.length_c   1.000
_cell.angle_alpha   90.00
_cell.angle_beta   90.00
_cell.angle_gamma   90.00
#
_symmetry.space_group_name_H-M   'P 1'
#
loop_
_entity.id
_entity.type
_entity.pdbx_description
1 polymer ?
#
loop_
_entity_poly.entity_id
_entity_poly.type
_entity_poly.pdbx_seq_one_letter_code
_entity_poly.pdbx_strand_id
1 'polypeptide(L)'
;MKEQAIELLWNSKNDWLKSARSEAWMRKHHPDVLAWIMDQYPLYDSMGQKMRAIVRGDYCRCQHCHEVMPFPIDRNHLYCSKKCGMDAKRPKLLAAWSYDRIDKAKQTCIERYGTAYPMQVKEISAKARASREGSYERAFAKAKATSMERYGTEWFCQSDAGRTQAREKADAGHAKRLCRVAKEAGFDIGQHQSLAEAKQAYLSARGFDVDIDAASRVQVMSRTSLFPYDLLRAQIDGYHPPMEVLKKHFTNPYEFMTKIGIESVSSGQYEVIGFLKELGVEYNINNRRLIAPQELDVVIPSKQIAIEYNGVYWHDSFKQSSKDYHQKKTERCRDIGWQLIHIWEDEWLQKKDIVKSIIRAKLGLCRRIYARQTEARRIEPQEARAFLEANHLHGFRHAQHHYGLYHDGQLVMVCSFAKHASYEWELARMAPQLNHTVVGGLSKLIAFFRKEQSPRTMMTYADADISDGRGYLACGFRLLGITSPSYWYVHDSMKRYSRQQMQKSKLKTLLPADYDDALSEEAIILRSNQFFQIHNAGNLKLAIDFT
;
A
#
# COMPACT_ATOMS: atom_id res chain seq x y z
N MET A 1 41.58 -18.69 -41.60
CA MET A 1 40.55 -17.91 -40.88
C MET A 1 41.00 -17.57 -39.45
N LYS A 2 41.32 -18.55 -38.57
CA LYS A 2 41.71 -18.30 -37.17
C LYS A 2 42.94 -17.40 -37.05
N GLU A 3 44.04 -17.75 -37.73
CA GLU A 3 45.28 -16.97 -37.74
C GLU A 3 45.07 -15.56 -38.31
N GLN A 4 44.34 -15.47 -39.41
CA GLN A 4 43.98 -14.20 -40.05
C GLN A 4 43.14 -13.31 -39.12
N ALA A 5 42.17 -13.85 -38.39
CA ALA A 5 41.39 -13.13 -37.43
C ALA A 5 42.24 -12.60 -36.26
N ILE A 6 43.18 -13.44 -35.77
CA ILE A 6 44.11 -13.06 -34.70
C ILE A 6 45.04 -11.94 -35.17
N GLU A 7 45.64 -12.08 -36.36
CA GLU A 7 46.52 -11.07 -36.92
C GLU A 7 45.83 -9.73 -37.13
N LEU A 8 44.62 -9.75 -37.64
CA LEU A 8 43.84 -8.56 -37.92
C LEU A 8 43.39 -7.85 -36.63
N LEU A 9 42.91 -8.57 -35.64
CA LEU A 9 42.13 -8.01 -34.55
C LEU A 9 42.78 -8.08 -33.19
N TRP A 10 43.71 -8.99 -32.94
CA TRP A 10 44.23 -9.24 -31.60
C TRP A 10 45.54 -8.52 -31.33
N ASN A 11 45.62 -7.90 -30.15
CA ASN A 11 46.82 -7.30 -29.63
C ASN A 11 47.32 -8.17 -28.46
N SER A 12 48.32 -9.00 -28.70
CA SER A 12 48.91 -9.93 -27.74
C SER A 12 49.57 -9.24 -26.54
N LYS A 13 50.04 -7.99 -26.70
CA LYS A 13 50.64 -7.22 -25.60
C LYS A 13 49.60 -6.79 -24.55
N ASN A 14 48.40 -6.45 -24.98
CA ASN A 14 47.34 -5.93 -24.12
C ASN A 14 46.26 -6.96 -23.86
N ASP A 15 46.33 -8.15 -24.44
CA ASP A 15 45.31 -9.22 -24.34
C ASP A 15 43.89 -8.71 -24.68
N TRP A 16 43.78 -7.85 -25.72
CA TRP A 16 42.56 -7.20 -26.15
C TRP A 16 42.52 -6.94 -27.67
N LEU A 17 41.32 -6.54 -28.17
CA LEU A 17 41.14 -6.13 -29.56
C LEU A 17 41.96 -4.86 -29.89
N LYS A 18 42.48 -4.79 -31.11
CA LYS A 18 43.08 -3.58 -31.65
C LYS A 18 42.02 -2.50 -31.79
N SER A 19 42.16 -1.42 -31.07
CA SER A 19 41.14 -0.36 -30.91
C SER A 19 40.70 0.32 -32.22
N ALA A 20 41.53 0.30 -33.25
CA ALA A 20 41.24 0.90 -34.55
C ALA A 20 40.37 0.01 -35.47
N ARG A 21 40.08 -1.22 -35.09
CA ARG A 21 39.36 -2.19 -35.93
C ARG A 21 38.10 -2.69 -35.25
N SER A 22 37.03 -1.87 -35.39
CA SER A 22 35.70 -2.20 -34.88
C SER A 22 34.99 -3.26 -35.75
N GLU A 23 33.88 -3.81 -35.24
CA GLU A 23 33.02 -4.69 -36.01
C GLU A 23 32.54 -4.04 -37.33
N ALA A 24 32.23 -2.76 -37.30
CA ALA A 24 31.82 -1.98 -38.48
C ALA A 24 32.97 -1.92 -39.53
N TRP A 25 34.20 -1.73 -39.05
CA TRP A 25 35.39 -1.77 -39.94
C TRP A 25 35.57 -3.14 -40.54
N MET A 26 35.47 -4.22 -39.76
CA MET A 26 35.57 -5.62 -40.25
C MET A 26 34.48 -5.95 -41.26
N ARG A 27 33.24 -5.51 -41.03
CA ARG A 27 32.10 -5.70 -41.95
C ARG A 27 32.36 -5.07 -43.31
N LYS A 28 33.06 -3.95 -43.35
CA LYS A 28 33.39 -3.22 -44.59
C LYS A 28 34.58 -3.83 -45.32
N HIS A 29 35.63 -4.30 -44.62
CA HIS A 29 36.90 -4.65 -45.21
C HIS A 29 37.19 -6.13 -45.22
N HIS A 30 36.64 -6.91 -44.31
CA HIS A 30 36.85 -8.36 -44.15
C HIS A 30 35.56 -9.08 -43.70
N PRO A 31 34.46 -8.99 -44.51
CA PRO A 31 33.17 -9.54 -44.15
C PRO A 31 33.20 -11.06 -43.88
N ASP A 32 33.98 -11.80 -44.63
CA ASP A 32 34.11 -13.27 -44.50
C ASP A 32 34.75 -13.66 -43.16
N VAL A 33 35.78 -12.93 -42.76
CA VAL A 33 36.47 -13.15 -41.48
C VAL A 33 35.56 -12.79 -40.33
N LEU A 34 34.79 -11.70 -40.47
CA LEU A 34 33.80 -11.32 -39.46
C LEU A 34 32.71 -12.36 -39.33
N ALA A 35 32.14 -12.84 -40.45
CA ALA A 35 31.12 -13.88 -40.45
C ALA A 35 31.62 -15.16 -39.74
N TRP A 36 32.84 -15.58 -40.07
CA TRP A 36 33.47 -16.73 -39.41
C TRP A 36 33.65 -16.49 -37.89
N ILE A 37 34.11 -15.30 -37.45
CA ILE A 37 34.23 -14.96 -36.01
C ILE A 37 32.88 -15.04 -35.32
N MET A 38 31.84 -14.50 -35.93
CA MET A 38 30.49 -14.42 -35.34
C MET A 38 29.85 -15.82 -35.20
N ASP A 39 30.21 -16.76 -36.01
CA ASP A 39 29.78 -18.17 -35.91
C ASP A 39 30.51 -18.95 -34.80
N GLN A 40 31.70 -18.51 -34.38
CA GLN A 40 32.44 -19.18 -33.31
C GLN A 40 31.85 -18.87 -31.93
N TYR A 41 31.92 -19.87 -31.04
CA TYR A 41 31.52 -19.70 -29.61
C TYR A 41 30.15 -19.06 -29.43
N PRO A 42 29.05 -19.77 -29.75
CA PRO A 42 27.68 -19.21 -29.78
C PRO A 42 27.18 -18.65 -28.45
N LEU A 43 27.77 -19.03 -27.30
CA LEU A 43 27.41 -18.46 -25.99
C LEU A 43 27.91 -17.02 -25.79
N TYR A 44 28.71 -16.48 -26.72
CA TYR A 44 29.20 -15.10 -26.66
C TYR A 44 28.55 -14.24 -27.74
N ASP A 45 28.10 -13.05 -27.36
CA ASP A 45 27.36 -12.10 -28.22
C ASP A 45 28.29 -11.13 -28.95
N SER A 46 29.42 -10.76 -28.37
CA SER A 46 30.29 -9.71 -28.92
C SER A 46 31.52 -10.28 -29.62
N MET A 47 31.96 -9.59 -30.69
CA MET A 47 33.19 -9.90 -31.39
C MET A 47 34.42 -10.01 -30.45
N GLY A 48 34.48 -9.13 -29.46
CA GLY A 48 35.59 -9.14 -28.48
C GLY A 48 35.63 -10.37 -27.59
N GLN A 49 34.46 -10.87 -27.18
CA GLN A 49 34.32 -12.10 -26.40
C GLN A 49 34.71 -13.32 -27.24
N LYS A 50 34.20 -13.40 -28.47
CA LYS A 50 34.48 -14.47 -29.42
C LYS A 50 35.98 -14.51 -29.78
N MET A 51 36.57 -13.36 -30.07
CA MET A 51 38.02 -13.29 -30.37
C MET A 51 38.88 -13.77 -29.20
N ARG A 52 38.53 -13.44 -27.96
CA ARG A 52 39.28 -13.93 -26.80
C ARG A 52 39.18 -15.45 -26.64
N ALA A 53 38.00 -16.01 -26.88
CA ALA A 53 37.79 -17.46 -26.88
C ALA A 53 38.56 -18.14 -28.04
N ILE A 54 38.58 -17.54 -29.23
CA ILE A 54 39.32 -18.01 -30.41
C ILE A 54 40.83 -18.05 -30.11
N VAL A 55 41.37 -17.00 -29.48
CA VAL A 55 42.81 -16.95 -29.15
C VAL A 55 43.15 -18.00 -28.09
N ARG A 56 42.30 -18.21 -27.12
CA ARG A 56 42.50 -19.21 -26.05
C ARG A 56 42.18 -20.64 -26.48
N GLY A 57 41.37 -20.81 -27.50
CA GLY A 57 40.95 -22.12 -28.00
C GLY A 57 39.77 -22.74 -27.20
N ASP A 58 39.21 -22.05 -26.22
CA ASP A 58 38.06 -22.49 -25.41
C ASP A 58 37.31 -21.29 -24.84
N TYR A 59 36.12 -21.55 -24.31
CA TYR A 59 35.36 -20.58 -23.53
C TYR A 59 36.14 -20.10 -22.30
N CYS A 60 35.94 -18.85 -21.94
CA CYS A 60 36.49 -18.31 -20.69
C CYS A 60 35.78 -18.93 -19.49
N ARG A 61 36.52 -19.58 -18.59
CA ARG A 61 35.96 -20.24 -17.41
C ARG A 61 36.35 -19.52 -16.12
N CYS A 62 35.46 -19.54 -15.16
CA CYS A 62 35.71 -19.03 -13.81
C CYS A 62 36.83 -19.83 -13.14
N GLN A 63 37.81 -19.16 -12.53
CA GLN A 63 38.92 -19.83 -11.83
C GLN A 63 38.51 -20.57 -10.54
N HIS A 64 37.32 -20.33 -10.04
CA HIS A 64 36.83 -20.98 -8.82
C HIS A 64 35.83 -22.10 -9.08
N CYS A 65 34.77 -21.85 -9.86
CA CYS A 65 33.73 -22.86 -10.13
C CYS A 65 33.84 -23.54 -11.49
N HIS A 66 34.79 -23.14 -12.32
CA HIS A 66 35.07 -23.67 -13.67
C HIS A 66 33.92 -23.53 -14.68
N GLU A 67 32.81 -22.88 -14.29
CA GLU A 67 31.70 -22.58 -15.19
C GLU A 67 32.11 -21.59 -16.28
N VAL A 68 31.49 -21.73 -17.47
CA VAL A 68 31.69 -20.80 -18.58
C VAL A 68 31.19 -19.40 -18.16
N MET A 69 32.04 -18.41 -18.36
CA MET A 69 31.72 -17.05 -18.00
C MET A 69 31.01 -16.34 -19.16
N PRO A 70 29.84 -15.75 -18.93
CA PRO A 70 29.04 -15.08 -19.98
C PRO A 70 29.56 -13.70 -20.38
N PHE A 71 30.70 -13.25 -19.84
CA PHE A 71 31.30 -11.94 -20.12
C PHE A 71 32.81 -12.02 -20.28
N PRO A 72 33.43 -11.03 -20.97
CA PRO A 72 34.85 -11.07 -21.24
C PRO A 72 35.68 -11.04 -19.96
N ILE A 73 36.65 -11.93 -19.87
CA ILE A 73 37.69 -11.85 -18.87
C ILE A 73 38.74 -10.85 -19.36
N ASP A 74 38.89 -9.75 -18.64
CA ASP A 74 40.11 -8.96 -18.62
C ASP A 74 41.03 -9.49 -17.51
N ARG A 75 42.23 -8.90 -17.37
CA ARG A 75 43.19 -9.30 -16.34
C ARG A 75 42.65 -9.24 -14.92
N ASN A 76 41.53 -8.55 -14.72
CA ASN A 76 40.90 -8.26 -13.41
C ASN A 76 39.67 -9.14 -13.16
N HIS A 77 39.07 -9.77 -14.18
CA HIS A 77 37.86 -10.58 -14.07
C HIS A 77 38.15 -12.07 -14.21
N LEU A 78 38.63 -12.67 -13.12
CA LEU A 78 38.99 -14.11 -13.10
C LEU A 78 37.82 -15.00 -12.61
N TYR A 79 36.72 -14.40 -12.14
CA TYR A 79 35.62 -15.10 -11.48
C TYR A 79 34.29 -14.70 -12.09
N CYS A 80 33.35 -15.64 -12.17
CA CYS A 80 32.00 -15.40 -12.74
C CYS A 80 31.13 -14.46 -11.90
N SER A 81 31.44 -14.31 -10.62
CA SER A 81 30.70 -13.46 -9.68
C SER A 81 31.59 -12.97 -8.55
N LYS A 82 31.13 -11.91 -7.83
CA LYS A 82 31.78 -11.46 -6.60
C LYS A 82 31.85 -12.58 -5.56
N LYS A 83 30.84 -13.45 -5.49
CA LYS A 83 30.79 -14.59 -4.58
C LYS A 83 31.92 -15.57 -4.89
N CYS A 84 32.08 -16.01 -6.13
CA CYS A 84 33.18 -16.87 -6.54
C CYS A 84 34.56 -16.25 -6.28
N GLY A 85 34.69 -14.94 -6.51
CA GLY A 85 35.93 -14.23 -6.20
C GLY A 85 36.22 -14.15 -4.68
N MET A 86 35.21 -14.01 -3.87
CA MET A 86 35.34 -14.05 -2.41
C MET A 86 35.66 -15.46 -1.90
N ASP A 87 34.97 -16.48 -2.40
CA ASP A 87 35.16 -17.88 -2.00
C ASP A 87 36.55 -18.39 -2.39
N ALA A 88 37.05 -18.02 -3.57
CA ALA A 88 38.41 -18.35 -4.01
C ALA A 88 39.51 -17.69 -3.13
N LYS A 89 39.25 -16.50 -2.62
CA LYS A 89 40.15 -15.73 -1.74
C LYS A 89 40.00 -16.08 -0.26
N ARG A 90 38.89 -16.71 0.12
CA ARG A 90 38.54 -17.00 1.53
C ARG A 90 39.61 -17.80 2.28
N PRO A 91 40.21 -18.86 1.73
CA PRO A 91 41.28 -19.57 2.43
C PRO A 91 42.51 -18.69 2.70
N LYS A 92 42.91 -17.85 1.72
CA LYS A 92 44.03 -16.92 1.87
C LYS A 92 43.70 -15.77 2.85
N LEU A 93 42.47 -15.28 2.84
CA LEU A 93 41.98 -14.29 3.80
C LEU A 93 41.91 -14.87 5.21
N LEU A 94 41.38 -16.07 5.39
CA LEU A 94 41.32 -16.75 6.69
C LEU A 94 42.74 -17.06 7.22
N ALA A 95 43.68 -17.45 6.39
CA ALA A 95 45.08 -17.64 6.77
C ALA A 95 45.79 -16.30 7.10
N ALA A 96 45.42 -15.22 6.41
CA ALA A 96 45.93 -13.87 6.73
C ALA A 96 45.30 -13.27 8.00
N TRP A 97 44.11 -13.75 8.39
CA TRP A 97 43.35 -13.34 9.57
C TRP A 97 43.56 -14.31 10.75
N SER A 98 44.71 -15.00 10.81
CA SER A 98 45.03 -15.79 11.98
C SER A 98 45.06 -14.87 13.23
N TYR A 99 44.48 -15.34 14.32
CA TYR A 99 44.40 -14.59 15.60
C TYR A 99 45.76 -14.00 16.02
N ASP A 100 46.85 -14.74 15.85
CA ASP A 100 48.21 -14.30 16.08
C ASP A 100 48.64 -13.04 15.31
N ARG A 101 48.23 -12.89 14.04
CA ARG A 101 48.53 -11.72 13.22
C ARG A 101 47.73 -10.51 13.61
N ILE A 102 46.46 -10.73 13.96
CA ILE A 102 45.57 -9.65 14.43
C ILE A 102 46.08 -9.14 15.77
N ASP A 103 46.49 -10.02 16.68
CA ASP A 103 46.96 -9.62 17.99
C ASP A 103 48.34 -8.94 17.93
N LYS A 104 49.25 -9.43 17.05
CA LYS A 104 50.53 -8.71 16.78
C LYS A 104 50.28 -7.33 16.18
N ALA A 105 49.34 -7.19 15.25
CA ALA A 105 48.98 -5.89 14.67
C ALA A 105 48.36 -4.95 15.72
N LYS A 106 47.49 -5.44 16.59
CA LYS A 106 46.94 -4.68 17.71
C LYS A 106 48.03 -4.26 18.67
N GLN A 107 48.93 -5.17 19.05
CA GLN A 107 50.03 -4.89 19.94
C GLN A 107 50.97 -3.78 19.39
N THR A 108 51.32 -3.88 18.11
CA THR A 108 52.10 -2.84 17.41
C THR A 108 51.37 -1.49 17.39
N CYS A 109 50.03 -1.51 17.24
CA CYS A 109 49.21 -0.29 17.30
C CYS A 109 49.18 0.30 18.72
N ILE A 110 49.06 -0.52 19.75
CA ILE A 110 49.11 -0.09 21.16
C ILE A 110 50.45 0.55 21.47
N GLU A 111 51.57 -0.08 21.07
CA GLU A 111 52.93 0.43 21.27
C GLU A 111 53.19 1.77 20.58
N ARG A 112 52.64 1.94 19.34
CA ARG A 112 52.87 3.16 18.54
C ARG A 112 51.91 4.29 18.84
N TYR A 113 50.65 3.97 19.19
CA TYR A 113 49.54 4.92 19.21
C TYR A 113 48.72 4.88 20.51
N GLY A 114 49.12 4.04 21.48
CA GLY A 114 48.40 3.86 22.74
C GLY A 114 47.04 3.20 22.65
N THR A 115 46.65 2.68 21.46
CA THR A 115 45.35 2.03 21.23
C THR A 115 45.46 0.91 20.20
N ALA A 116 44.67 -0.14 20.37
CA ALA A 116 44.60 -1.26 19.43
C ALA A 116 44.03 -0.85 18.03
N TYR A 117 43.36 0.30 17.93
CA TYR A 117 42.70 0.78 16.71
C TYR A 117 43.18 2.21 16.40
N PRO A 118 44.17 2.41 15.53
CA PRO A 118 44.77 3.73 15.24
C PRO A 118 43.75 4.78 14.79
N MET A 119 42.66 4.35 14.10
CA MET A 119 41.61 5.27 13.66
C MET A 119 40.79 5.88 14.80
N GLN A 120 40.94 5.41 16.03
CA GLN A 120 40.35 6.02 17.22
C GLN A 120 41.17 7.24 17.71
N VAL A 121 42.42 7.37 17.28
CA VAL A 121 43.23 8.54 17.56
C VAL A 121 42.79 9.69 16.66
N LYS A 122 42.30 10.77 17.26
CA LYS A 122 41.71 11.92 16.54
C LYS A 122 42.63 12.48 15.45
N GLU A 123 43.94 12.59 15.73
CA GLU A 123 44.94 13.11 14.78
C GLU A 123 45.14 12.19 13.56
N ILE A 124 45.15 10.87 13.76
CA ILE A 124 45.30 9.88 12.67
C ILE A 124 44.03 9.86 11.80
N SER A 125 42.87 9.88 12.42
CA SER A 125 41.60 9.91 11.70
C SER A 125 41.40 11.22 10.92
N ALA A 126 41.84 12.35 11.46
CA ALA A 126 41.81 13.64 10.80
C ALA A 126 42.77 13.69 9.59
N LYS A 127 44.04 13.22 9.73
CA LYS A 127 44.97 13.10 8.58
C LYS A 127 44.47 12.17 7.48
N ALA A 128 43.87 11.03 7.83
CA ALA A 128 43.31 10.11 6.87
C ALA A 128 42.08 10.70 6.15
N ARG A 129 41.28 11.50 6.84
CA ARG A 129 40.13 12.21 6.26
C ARG A 129 40.58 13.31 5.30
N ALA A 130 41.51 14.17 5.74
CA ALA A 130 42.07 15.24 4.91
C ALA A 130 42.77 14.71 3.63
N SER A 131 43.53 13.61 3.74
CA SER A 131 44.15 12.96 2.57
C SER A 131 43.12 12.42 1.59
N ARG A 132 42.01 11.87 2.06
CA ARG A 132 40.91 11.40 1.20
C ARG A 132 40.16 12.57 0.52
N GLU A 133 39.83 13.63 1.26
CA GLU A 133 39.20 14.83 0.75
C GLU A 133 40.00 15.46 -0.40
N GLY A 134 41.30 15.72 -0.20
CA GLY A 134 42.16 16.28 -1.23
C GLY A 134 42.37 15.40 -2.48
N SER A 135 42.24 14.08 -2.38
CA SER A 135 42.27 13.18 -3.55
C SER A 135 40.92 13.12 -4.26
N TYR A 136 39.83 13.15 -3.52
CA TYR A 136 38.48 13.22 -4.07
C TYR A 136 38.25 14.55 -4.81
N GLU A 137 38.60 15.67 -4.23
CA GLU A 137 38.45 16.98 -4.86
C GLU A 137 39.17 17.09 -6.19
N ARG A 138 40.45 16.61 -6.26
CA ARG A 138 41.20 16.59 -7.52
C ARG A 138 40.59 15.68 -8.57
N ALA A 139 40.13 14.49 -8.19
CA ALA A 139 39.46 13.56 -9.10
C ALA A 139 38.12 14.12 -9.59
N PHE A 140 37.36 14.75 -8.69
CA PHE A 140 36.09 15.41 -8.99
C PHE A 140 36.27 16.59 -9.92
N ALA A 141 37.25 17.47 -9.66
CA ALA A 141 37.54 18.61 -10.52
C ALA A 141 37.94 18.17 -11.94
N LYS A 142 38.77 17.14 -12.06
CA LYS A 142 39.16 16.58 -13.36
C LYS A 142 37.96 15.96 -14.09
N ALA A 143 37.10 15.22 -13.39
CA ALA A 143 35.90 14.61 -13.97
C ALA A 143 34.91 15.69 -14.45
N LYS A 144 34.71 16.75 -13.66
CA LYS A 144 33.86 17.90 -14.04
C LYS A 144 34.40 18.62 -15.27
N ALA A 145 35.69 18.92 -15.31
CA ALA A 145 36.32 19.58 -16.46
C ALA A 145 36.17 18.76 -17.73
N THR A 146 36.41 17.46 -17.68
CA THR A 146 36.24 16.55 -18.82
C THR A 146 34.78 16.44 -19.27
N SER A 147 33.83 16.46 -18.35
CA SER A 147 32.41 16.41 -18.65
C SER A 147 31.91 17.72 -19.27
N MET A 148 32.36 18.84 -18.75
CA MET A 148 32.03 20.16 -19.27
C MET A 148 32.56 20.35 -20.72
N GLU A 149 33.81 19.91 -20.96
CA GLU A 149 34.44 19.98 -22.28
C GLU A 149 33.70 19.11 -23.32
N ARG A 150 33.28 17.91 -22.94
CA ARG A 150 32.69 16.93 -23.88
C ARG A 150 31.17 17.10 -24.07
N TYR A 151 30.46 17.51 -23.05
CA TYR A 151 29.00 17.43 -22.98
C TYR A 151 28.33 18.76 -22.58
N GLY A 152 29.10 19.82 -22.28
CA GLY A 152 28.57 21.10 -21.84
C GLY A 152 27.91 21.12 -20.47
N THR A 153 28.10 20.06 -19.67
CA THR A 153 27.53 19.91 -18.31
C THR A 153 28.59 19.43 -17.34
N GLU A 154 28.46 19.78 -16.04
CA GLU A 154 29.42 19.36 -15.01
C GLU A 154 29.55 17.83 -14.89
N TRP A 155 28.49 17.10 -15.22
CA TRP A 155 28.46 15.65 -15.18
C TRP A 155 27.79 15.08 -16.41
N PHE A 156 28.34 14.02 -16.98
CA PHE A 156 27.75 13.33 -18.15
C PHE A 156 26.29 12.93 -17.93
N CYS A 157 25.94 12.49 -16.73
CA CYS A 157 24.55 12.12 -16.38
C CYS A 157 23.57 13.33 -16.39
N GLN A 158 24.05 14.55 -16.40
CA GLN A 158 23.24 15.76 -16.51
C GLN A 158 23.00 16.16 -17.98
N SER A 159 23.82 15.67 -18.91
CA SER A 159 23.62 15.88 -20.34
C SER A 159 22.43 15.06 -20.85
N ASP A 160 21.79 15.52 -21.93
CA ASP A 160 20.69 14.75 -22.54
C ASP A 160 21.17 13.40 -23.06
N ALA A 161 22.36 13.34 -23.66
CA ALA A 161 22.98 12.11 -24.10
C ALA A 161 23.23 11.13 -22.92
N GLY A 162 23.73 11.64 -21.79
CA GLY A 162 23.99 10.83 -20.60
C GLY A 162 22.70 10.31 -19.97
N ARG A 163 21.66 11.15 -19.90
CA ARG A 163 20.36 10.75 -19.39
C ARG A 163 19.70 9.69 -20.28
N THR A 164 19.75 9.89 -21.59
CA THR A 164 19.22 8.91 -22.57
C THR A 164 19.95 7.57 -22.48
N GLN A 165 21.27 7.57 -22.51
CA GLN A 165 22.06 6.35 -22.40
C GLN A 165 21.85 5.61 -21.08
N ALA A 166 21.73 6.33 -19.96
CA ALA A 166 21.45 5.72 -18.66
C ALA A 166 20.06 5.08 -18.63
N ARG A 167 19.06 5.74 -19.23
CA ARG A 167 17.69 5.20 -19.36
C ARG A 167 17.65 3.94 -20.20
N GLU A 168 18.26 3.95 -21.39
CA GLU A 168 18.31 2.80 -22.29
C GLU A 168 19.00 1.58 -21.65
N LYS A 169 20.15 1.79 -20.98
CA LYS A 169 20.85 0.73 -20.28
C LYS A 169 20.06 0.15 -19.10
N ALA A 170 19.38 1.02 -18.34
CA ALA A 170 18.51 0.61 -17.24
C ALA A 170 17.31 -0.18 -17.77
N ASP A 171 16.70 0.30 -18.85
CA ASP A 171 15.55 -0.34 -19.49
C ASP A 171 15.88 -1.75 -19.99
N ALA A 172 16.94 -1.90 -20.75
CA ALA A 172 17.43 -3.21 -21.23
C ALA A 172 17.79 -4.16 -20.06
N GLY A 173 18.39 -3.64 -19.01
CA GLY A 173 18.70 -4.41 -17.80
C GLY A 173 17.47 -4.93 -17.10
N HIS A 174 16.44 -4.10 -16.98
CA HIS A 174 15.15 -4.47 -16.38
C HIS A 174 14.38 -5.46 -17.26
N ALA A 175 14.38 -5.28 -18.59
CA ALA A 175 13.79 -6.23 -19.53
C ALA A 175 14.37 -7.64 -19.36
N LYS A 176 15.70 -7.76 -19.37
CA LYS A 176 16.39 -9.05 -19.17
C LYS A 176 16.04 -9.71 -17.83
N ARG A 177 15.95 -8.92 -16.79
CA ARG A 177 15.56 -9.39 -15.45
C ARG A 177 14.13 -9.91 -15.44
N LEU A 178 13.19 -9.19 -16.06
CA LEU A 178 11.79 -9.60 -16.17
C LEU A 178 11.66 -10.92 -16.96
N CYS A 179 12.33 -11.04 -18.13
CA CYS A 179 12.30 -12.26 -18.91
C CYS A 179 12.80 -13.48 -18.12
N ARG A 180 13.88 -13.32 -17.35
CA ARG A 180 14.38 -14.40 -16.49
C ARG A 180 13.38 -14.80 -15.42
N VAL A 181 12.80 -13.83 -14.69
CA VAL A 181 11.84 -14.12 -13.61
C VAL A 181 10.54 -14.68 -14.17
N ALA A 182 10.08 -14.21 -15.33
CA ALA A 182 8.94 -14.79 -16.03
C ALA A 182 9.16 -16.27 -16.34
N LYS A 183 10.33 -16.61 -16.86
CA LYS A 183 10.72 -18.00 -17.15
C LYS A 183 10.77 -18.88 -15.90
N GLU A 184 11.34 -18.37 -14.81
CA GLU A 184 11.34 -19.03 -13.49
C GLU A 184 9.91 -19.29 -12.98
N ALA A 185 8.95 -18.41 -13.31
CA ALA A 185 7.54 -18.54 -12.98
C ALA A 185 6.73 -19.39 -13.98
N GLY A 186 7.36 -20.02 -14.96
CA GLY A 186 6.71 -20.88 -15.95
C GLY A 186 6.17 -20.15 -17.20
N PHE A 187 6.52 -18.86 -17.39
CA PHE A 187 6.13 -18.05 -18.54
C PHE A 187 7.35 -17.74 -19.40
N ASP A 188 7.51 -18.43 -20.53
CA ASP A 188 8.57 -18.09 -21.48
C ASP A 188 8.09 -16.97 -22.42
N ILE A 189 8.49 -15.74 -22.12
CA ILE A 189 8.13 -14.55 -22.89
C ILE A 189 9.20 -14.16 -23.92
N GLY A 190 10.20 -15.01 -24.14
CA GLY A 190 11.30 -14.70 -25.06
C GLY A 190 12.31 -13.70 -24.48
N GLN A 191 13.09 -13.09 -25.37
CA GLN A 191 14.05 -12.03 -25.02
C GLN A 191 13.58 -10.69 -25.58
N HIS A 192 13.58 -9.65 -24.75
CA HIS A 192 13.20 -8.29 -25.12
C HIS A 192 14.31 -7.31 -24.76
N GLN A 193 14.48 -6.29 -25.60
CA GLN A 193 15.46 -5.23 -25.38
C GLN A 193 14.88 -4.04 -24.59
N SER A 194 13.56 -3.84 -24.65
CA SER A 194 12.87 -2.82 -23.86
C SER A 194 12.01 -3.45 -22.77
N LEU A 195 11.95 -2.79 -21.62
CA LEU A 195 11.10 -3.21 -20.50
C LEU A 195 9.61 -3.17 -20.88
N ALA A 196 9.22 -2.23 -21.75
CA ALA A 196 7.85 -2.12 -22.22
C ALA A 196 7.41 -3.36 -23.01
N GLU A 197 8.24 -3.82 -23.93
CA GLU A 197 7.98 -5.05 -24.69
C GLU A 197 7.94 -6.28 -23.80
N ALA A 198 8.88 -6.42 -22.87
CA ALA A 198 8.91 -7.52 -21.92
C ALA A 198 7.65 -7.53 -21.03
N LYS A 199 7.18 -6.37 -20.63
CA LYS A 199 5.94 -6.20 -19.85
C LYS A 199 4.71 -6.63 -20.65
N GLN A 200 4.61 -6.17 -21.89
CA GLN A 200 3.50 -6.52 -22.77
C GLN A 200 3.45 -8.03 -23.02
N ALA A 201 4.61 -8.62 -23.35
CA ALA A 201 4.73 -10.07 -23.58
C ALA A 201 4.33 -10.87 -22.33
N TYR A 202 4.74 -10.43 -21.15
CA TYR A 202 4.35 -11.08 -19.91
C TYR A 202 2.85 -11.00 -19.64
N LEU A 203 2.22 -9.83 -19.82
CA LEU A 203 0.79 -9.65 -19.64
C LEU A 203 0.01 -10.51 -20.62
N SER A 204 0.41 -10.53 -21.89
CA SER A 204 -0.19 -11.38 -22.93
C SER A 204 -0.06 -12.87 -22.62
N ALA A 205 1.10 -13.33 -22.14
CA ALA A 205 1.31 -14.71 -21.70
C ALA A 205 0.41 -15.13 -20.52
N ARG A 206 -0.06 -14.14 -19.74
CA ARG A 206 -1.03 -14.31 -18.65
C ARG A 206 -2.49 -14.16 -19.08
N GLY A 207 -2.76 -13.95 -20.36
CA GLY A 207 -4.11 -13.80 -20.90
C GLY A 207 -4.73 -12.41 -20.71
N PHE A 208 -3.89 -11.37 -20.51
CA PHE A 208 -4.35 -9.99 -20.45
C PHE A 208 -4.05 -9.27 -21.76
N ASP A 209 -5.10 -8.80 -22.41
CA ASP A 209 -5.00 -7.90 -23.56
C ASP A 209 -5.00 -6.46 -23.06
N VAL A 210 -3.83 -5.95 -22.72
CA VAL A 210 -3.63 -4.59 -22.18
C VAL A 210 -2.61 -3.87 -23.06
N ASP A 211 -3.07 -2.85 -23.78
CA ASP A 211 -2.15 -1.93 -24.45
C ASP A 211 -1.60 -0.92 -23.43
N ILE A 212 -0.34 -1.07 -23.10
CA ILE A 212 0.37 -0.11 -22.25
C ILE A 212 0.87 1.02 -23.16
N ASP A 213 0.17 2.15 -23.16
CA ASP A 213 0.52 3.29 -23.99
C ASP A 213 1.95 3.83 -23.75
N ALA A 214 2.51 4.53 -24.74
CA ALA A 214 3.89 5.00 -24.70
C ALA A 214 4.15 6.01 -23.57
N ALA A 215 3.16 6.80 -23.15
CA ALA A 215 3.29 7.79 -22.08
C ALA A 215 3.32 7.11 -20.70
N SER A 216 2.47 6.11 -20.49
CA SER A 216 2.49 5.25 -19.32
C SER A 216 3.79 4.44 -19.22
N ARG A 217 4.35 4.04 -20.36
CA ARG A 217 5.66 3.37 -20.45
C ARG A 217 6.80 4.18 -19.86
N VAL A 218 6.84 5.48 -20.17
CA VAL A 218 7.91 6.40 -19.69
C VAL A 218 7.73 6.75 -18.21
N GLN A 219 6.52 6.98 -17.74
CA GLN A 219 6.24 7.41 -16.37
C GLN A 219 6.42 6.28 -15.34
N VAL A 220 6.14 5.04 -15.72
CA VAL A 220 6.36 3.84 -14.89
C VAL A 220 7.84 3.53 -14.73
N MET A 221 8.63 3.81 -15.75
CA MET A 221 10.08 3.60 -15.72
C MET A 221 10.82 4.52 -14.74
N SER A 222 10.28 5.68 -14.41
CA SER A 222 10.99 6.67 -13.59
C SER A 222 10.78 6.55 -12.07
N ARG A 223 9.74 5.86 -11.60
CA ARG A 223 9.40 5.77 -10.17
C ARG A 223 9.15 4.38 -9.59
N THR A 224 8.78 3.42 -10.43
CA THR A 224 8.55 2.03 -10.02
C THR A 224 8.88 1.10 -11.18
N SER A 225 10.14 1.02 -11.52
CA SER A 225 10.71 0.32 -12.68
C SER A 225 10.38 -1.17 -12.80
N LEU A 226 9.53 -1.72 -11.93
CA LEU A 226 9.41 -3.16 -11.72
C LEU A 226 7.96 -3.68 -11.78
N PHE A 227 7.01 -2.93 -12.36
CA PHE A 227 5.60 -3.31 -12.26
C PHE A 227 5.29 -4.79 -12.58
N PRO A 228 5.55 -5.37 -13.75
CA PRO A 228 5.34 -6.80 -13.94
C PRO A 228 6.38 -7.68 -13.24
N TYR A 229 7.56 -7.15 -12.96
CA TYR A 229 8.56 -7.82 -12.14
C TYR A 229 8.11 -7.94 -10.69
N ASP A 230 7.51 -6.88 -10.12
CA ASP A 230 6.92 -6.91 -8.78
C ASP A 230 5.72 -7.85 -8.71
N LEU A 231 4.92 -7.95 -9.78
CA LEU A 231 3.82 -8.92 -9.87
C LEU A 231 4.33 -10.36 -9.93
N LEU A 232 5.37 -10.62 -10.73
CA LEU A 232 6.01 -11.92 -10.78
C LEU A 232 6.68 -12.28 -9.46
N ARG A 233 7.35 -11.31 -8.86
CA ARG A 233 7.98 -11.46 -7.56
C ARG A 233 6.95 -11.71 -6.46
N ALA A 234 5.78 -11.07 -6.52
CA ALA A 234 4.69 -11.31 -5.60
C ALA A 234 4.21 -12.77 -5.63
N GLN A 235 4.12 -13.38 -6.82
CA GLN A 235 3.77 -14.79 -6.96
C GLN A 235 4.86 -15.72 -6.42
N ILE A 236 6.14 -15.37 -6.60
CA ILE A 236 7.28 -16.19 -6.17
C ILE A 236 7.56 -16.00 -4.67
N ASP A 237 7.50 -14.75 -4.18
CA ASP A 237 7.94 -14.35 -2.84
C ASP A 237 6.78 -13.98 -1.90
N GLY A 238 5.52 -14.01 -2.35
CA GLY A 238 4.35 -13.54 -1.59
C GLY A 238 4.28 -12.02 -1.40
N TYR A 239 5.01 -11.25 -2.21
CA TYR A 239 5.02 -9.79 -2.15
C TYR A 239 3.81 -9.18 -2.85
N HIS A 240 3.15 -8.20 -2.22
CA HIS A 240 2.02 -7.49 -2.80
C HIS A 240 2.47 -6.21 -3.51
N PRO A 241 2.21 -6.06 -4.84
CA PRO A 241 2.56 -4.85 -5.56
C PRO A 241 1.74 -3.66 -5.06
N PRO A 242 2.32 -2.45 -5.02
CA PRO A 242 1.60 -1.26 -4.62
C PRO A 242 0.37 -1.01 -5.50
N MET A 243 -0.81 -0.84 -4.88
CA MET A 243 -2.07 -0.61 -5.59
C MET A 243 -2.06 0.62 -6.50
N GLU A 244 -1.32 1.67 -6.12
CA GLU A 244 -1.13 2.86 -6.96
C GLU A 244 -0.52 2.53 -8.33
N VAL A 245 0.35 1.52 -8.38
CA VAL A 245 0.97 1.06 -9.62
C VAL A 245 -0.06 0.31 -10.48
N LEU A 246 -0.84 -0.57 -9.85
CA LEU A 246 -1.87 -1.34 -10.55
C LEU A 246 -2.96 -0.44 -11.17
N LYS A 247 -3.42 0.55 -10.42
CA LYS A 247 -4.48 1.49 -10.87
C LYS A 247 -4.09 2.36 -12.05
N LYS A 248 -2.80 2.61 -12.24
CA LYS A 248 -2.31 3.36 -13.43
C LYS A 248 -2.41 2.56 -14.71
N HIS A 249 -2.47 1.24 -14.61
CA HIS A 249 -2.39 0.32 -15.76
C HIS A 249 -3.66 -0.48 -16.01
N PHE A 250 -4.53 -0.60 -15.02
CA PHE A 250 -5.73 -1.43 -15.11
C PHE A 250 -6.96 -0.66 -14.69
N THR A 251 -8.00 -0.72 -15.50
CA THR A 251 -9.32 -0.19 -15.16
C THR A 251 -9.89 -0.88 -13.93
N ASN A 252 -9.60 -2.17 -13.79
CA ASN A 252 -9.95 -2.98 -12.63
C ASN A 252 -8.71 -3.72 -12.09
N PRO A 253 -7.88 -3.07 -11.25
CA PRO A 253 -6.67 -3.68 -10.72
C PRO A 253 -6.93 -4.90 -9.83
N TYR A 254 -8.09 -4.99 -9.19
CA TYR A 254 -8.43 -6.12 -8.31
C TYR A 254 -8.80 -7.38 -9.11
N GLU A 255 -9.54 -7.23 -10.21
CA GLU A 255 -9.79 -8.34 -11.13
C GLU A 255 -8.48 -8.89 -11.67
N PHE A 256 -7.55 -7.99 -12.03
CA PHE A 256 -6.21 -8.37 -12.42
C PHE A 256 -5.49 -9.15 -11.31
N MET A 257 -5.45 -8.63 -10.08
CA MET A 257 -4.80 -9.30 -8.95
C MET A 257 -5.41 -10.68 -8.66
N THR A 258 -6.73 -10.79 -8.68
CA THR A 258 -7.42 -12.07 -8.51
C THR A 258 -7.03 -13.07 -9.61
N LYS A 259 -6.99 -12.64 -10.88
CA LYS A 259 -6.60 -13.50 -12.00
C LYS A 259 -5.14 -14.00 -11.91
N ILE A 260 -4.24 -13.21 -11.32
CA ILE A 260 -2.84 -13.64 -11.12
C ILE A 260 -2.62 -14.38 -9.80
N GLY A 261 -3.69 -14.65 -9.02
CA GLY A 261 -3.62 -15.41 -7.78
C GLY A 261 -3.03 -14.64 -6.59
N ILE A 262 -2.99 -13.31 -6.66
CA ILE A 262 -2.63 -12.46 -5.52
C ILE A 262 -3.92 -12.18 -4.75
N GLU A 263 -4.10 -12.81 -3.60
CA GLU A 263 -5.13 -12.43 -2.64
C GLU A 263 -4.83 -11.03 -2.12
N SER A 264 -5.71 -10.10 -2.41
CA SER A 264 -5.41 -8.72 -2.18
C SER A 264 -6.36 -8.01 -1.29
N VAL A 265 -5.95 -6.86 -0.85
CA VAL A 265 -6.75 -5.70 -0.46
C VAL A 265 -8.24 -6.02 -0.37
N SER A 266 -8.83 -5.84 0.77
CA SER A 266 -10.18 -6.30 1.09
C SER A 266 -11.15 -6.04 -0.06
N SER A 267 -11.83 -7.07 -0.52
CA SER A 267 -12.86 -7.00 -1.57
C SER A 267 -13.90 -5.91 -1.27
N GLY A 268 -14.14 -5.63 0.00
CA GLY A 268 -15.07 -4.61 0.44
C GLY A 268 -14.61 -3.17 0.18
N GLN A 269 -13.34 -2.85 0.38
CA GLN A 269 -12.80 -1.53 0.00
C GLN A 269 -12.96 -1.29 -1.50
N TYR A 270 -12.75 -2.33 -2.31
CA TYR A 270 -12.98 -2.26 -3.76
C TYR A 270 -14.44 -1.97 -4.10
N GLU A 271 -15.38 -2.63 -3.44
CA GLU A 271 -16.81 -2.40 -3.66
C GLU A 271 -17.22 -0.98 -3.26
N VAL A 272 -16.66 -0.43 -2.17
CA VAL A 272 -16.86 0.98 -1.78
C VAL A 272 -16.33 1.92 -2.86
N ILE A 273 -15.13 1.66 -3.39
CA ILE A 273 -14.55 2.44 -4.48
C ILE A 273 -15.40 2.34 -5.76
N GLY A 274 -15.88 1.13 -6.10
CA GLY A 274 -16.80 0.91 -7.21
C GLY A 274 -18.07 1.74 -7.07
N PHE A 275 -18.63 1.76 -5.87
CA PHE A 275 -19.81 2.56 -5.56
C PHE A 275 -19.55 4.08 -5.68
N LEU A 276 -18.40 4.59 -5.25
CA LEU A 276 -18.04 6.00 -5.45
C LEU A 276 -17.88 6.36 -6.93
N LYS A 277 -17.37 5.43 -7.75
CA LYS A 277 -17.32 5.59 -9.22
C LYS A 277 -18.71 5.69 -9.83
N GLU A 278 -19.63 4.80 -9.44
CA GLU A 278 -21.03 4.84 -9.87
C GLU A 278 -21.71 6.18 -9.55
N LEU A 279 -21.31 6.81 -8.43
CA LEU A 279 -21.80 8.12 -8.02
C LEU A 279 -21.13 9.30 -8.74
N GLY A 280 -20.14 9.06 -9.59
CA GLY A 280 -19.38 10.11 -10.29
C GLY A 280 -18.57 11.02 -9.36
N VAL A 281 -18.11 10.51 -8.22
CA VAL A 281 -17.37 11.29 -7.22
C VAL A 281 -15.88 11.15 -7.45
N GLU A 282 -15.16 12.26 -7.49
CA GLU A 282 -13.70 12.27 -7.51
C GLU A 282 -13.13 11.91 -6.14
N TYR A 283 -12.19 10.98 -6.11
CA TYR A 283 -11.55 10.50 -4.88
C TYR A 283 -10.06 10.19 -5.12
N ASN A 284 -9.31 10.17 -4.04
CA ASN A 284 -7.96 9.61 -3.98
C ASN A 284 -7.94 8.45 -2.98
N ILE A 285 -7.07 7.50 -3.19
CA ILE A 285 -6.95 6.31 -2.34
C ILE A 285 -5.58 6.25 -1.69
N ASN A 286 -5.51 5.51 -0.57
CA ASN A 286 -4.29 5.24 0.18
C ASN A 286 -3.51 6.53 0.48
N ASN A 287 -4.23 7.53 1.01
CA ASN A 287 -3.65 8.83 1.29
C ASN A 287 -2.85 8.80 2.61
N ARG A 288 -1.54 8.99 2.51
CA ARG A 288 -0.61 9.02 3.65
C ARG A 288 -0.16 10.44 4.04
N ARG A 289 -0.74 11.47 3.42
CA ARG A 289 -0.30 12.85 3.64
C ARG A 289 -1.16 13.60 4.63
N LEU A 290 -2.47 13.39 4.62
CA LEU A 290 -3.44 14.16 5.42
C LEU A 290 -3.23 13.97 6.93
N ILE A 291 -3.01 12.74 7.38
CA ILE A 291 -2.82 12.40 8.80
C ILE A 291 -1.55 11.57 9.02
N ALA A 292 -0.46 11.92 8.35
CA ALA A 292 0.81 11.21 8.46
C ALA A 292 1.21 10.90 9.92
N PRO A 293 1.77 9.70 10.19
CA PRO A 293 2.17 8.64 9.28
C PRO A 293 1.04 7.66 8.90
N GLN A 294 -0.18 7.85 9.38
CA GLN A 294 -1.32 6.97 9.10
C GLN A 294 -1.84 7.16 7.67
N GLU A 295 -2.34 6.07 7.09
CA GLU A 295 -2.97 6.05 5.78
C GLU A 295 -4.49 6.19 5.93
N LEU A 296 -5.13 6.84 4.96
CA LEU A 296 -6.58 6.87 4.76
C LEU A 296 -6.92 6.11 3.48
N ASP A 297 -7.81 5.12 3.56
CA ASP A 297 -8.15 4.24 2.44
C ASP A 297 -8.69 5.03 1.24
N VAL A 298 -9.66 5.91 1.47
CA VAL A 298 -10.25 6.75 0.44
C VAL A 298 -10.43 8.17 0.97
N VAL A 299 -10.06 9.18 0.18
CA VAL A 299 -10.31 10.59 0.51
C VAL A 299 -11.05 11.29 -0.62
N ILE A 300 -12.02 12.14 -0.27
CA ILE A 300 -12.86 12.91 -1.18
C ILE A 300 -12.63 14.41 -0.88
N PRO A 301 -11.63 15.04 -1.54
CA PRO A 301 -11.18 16.37 -1.21
C PRO A 301 -12.27 17.44 -1.35
N SER A 302 -13.12 17.35 -2.35
CA SER A 302 -14.22 18.28 -2.61
C SER A 302 -15.25 18.35 -1.50
N LYS A 303 -15.28 17.35 -0.60
CA LYS A 303 -16.21 17.24 0.53
C LYS A 303 -15.51 17.25 1.89
N GLN A 304 -14.18 17.20 1.94
CA GLN A 304 -13.39 17.00 3.14
C GLN A 304 -13.84 15.76 3.93
N ILE A 305 -14.10 14.67 3.19
CA ILE A 305 -14.53 13.40 3.74
C ILE A 305 -13.45 12.35 3.43
N ALA A 306 -13.12 11.55 4.43
CA ALA A 306 -12.36 10.33 4.28
C ALA A 306 -13.23 9.11 4.63
N ILE A 307 -12.96 7.98 4.01
CA ILE A 307 -13.65 6.71 4.25
C ILE A 307 -12.60 5.66 4.53
N GLU A 308 -12.80 4.88 5.61
CA GLU A 308 -12.04 3.69 5.97
C GLU A 308 -12.92 2.46 5.84
N TYR A 309 -12.41 1.42 5.22
CA TYR A 309 -13.03 0.11 5.23
C TYR A 309 -12.35 -0.80 6.23
N ASN A 310 -13.02 -1.08 7.33
CA ASN A 310 -12.47 -1.83 8.45
C ASN A 310 -12.80 -3.33 8.30
N GLY A 311 -11.86 -4.13 7.83
CA GLY A 311 -11.98 -5.57 7.82
C GLY A 311 -11.99 -6.14 9.24
N VAL A 312 -12.99 -6.95 9.58
CA VAL A 312 -13.20 -7.46 10.94
C VAL A 312 -12.00 -8.24 11.45
N TYR A 313 -11.40 -9.08 10.62
CA TYR A 313 -10.21 -9.87 10.96
C TYR A 313 -8.99 -9.02 11.34
N TRP A 314 -8.75 -7.93 10.59
CA TRP A 314 -7.57 -7.09 10.76
C TRP A 314 -7.70 -6.11 11.93
N HIS A 315 -8.92 -5.81 12.34
CA HIS A 315 -9.23 -4.90 13.43
C HIS A 315 -9.69 -5.62 14.70
N ASP A 316 -9.47 -6.94 14.78
CA ASP A 316 -9.74 -7.74 15.94
C ASP A 316 -8.83 -7.35 17.11
N SER A 317 -9.41 -6.80 18.17
CA SER A 317 -8.68 -6.36 19.35
C SER A 317 -8.09 -7.50 20.19
N PHE A 318 -8.52 -8.73 19.99
CA PHE A 318 -7.89 -9.88 20.59
C PHE A 318 -6.50 -10.17 20.00
N LYS A 319 -6.25 -9.72 18.77
CA LYS A 319 -5.02 -10.01 18.01
C LYS A 319 -4.03 -8.87 17.91
N GLN A 320 -4.44 -7.63 17.66
CA GLN A 320 -3.47 -6.62 17.24
C GLN A 320 -3.76 -5.15 17.54
N SER A 321 -4.99 -4.72 17.79
CA SER A 321 -5.27 -3.29 17.77
C SER A 321 -5.44 -2.65 19.15
N SER A 322 -4.88 -1.45 19.31
CA SER A 322 -5.22 -0.57 20.43
C SER A 322 -6.72 -0.23 20.38
N LYS A 323 -7.41 -0.35 21.52
CA LYS A 323 -8.84 -0.08 21.66
C LYS A 323 -9.27 1.31 21.17
N ASP A 324 -8.34 2.27 21.15
CA ASP A 324 -8.57 3.66 20.76
C ASP A 324 -8.06 4.00 19.35
N TYR A 325 -7.65 3.01 18.57
CA TYR A 325 -7.07 3.23 17.23
C TYR A 325 -8.00 4.03 16.31
N HIS A 326 -9.26 3.61 16.18
CA HIS A 326 -10.25 4.28 15.31
C HIS A 326 -10.62 5.68 15.86
N GLN A 327 -10.75 5.81 17.18
CA GLN A 327 -11.02 7.09 17.82
C GLN A 327 -9.90 8.11 17.54
N LYS A 328 -8.64 7.74 17.76
CA LYS A 328 -7.48 8.61 17.49
C LYS A 328 -7.38 9.01 16.03
N LYS A 329 -7.65 8.07 15.12
CA LYS A 329 -7.64 8.35 13.68
C LYS A 329 -8.76 9.33 13.29
N THR A 330 -9.96 9.17 13.86
CA THR A 330 -11.10 10.06 13.67
C THR A 330 -10.82 11.46 14.24
N GLU A 331 -10.22 11.55 15.43
CA GLU A 331 -9.82 12.82 16.05
C GLU A 331 -8.83 13.58 15.18
N ARG A 332 -7.78 12.91 14.68
CA ARG A 332 -6.80 13.54 13.76
C ARG A 332 -7.44 14.09 12.50
N CYS A 333 -8.37 13.37 11.90
CA CYS A 333 -9.12 13.88 10.75
C CYS A 333 -9.96 15.10 11.12
N ARG A 334 -10.62 15.08 12.28
CA ARG A 334 -11.43 16.20 12.77
C ARG A 334 -10.60 17.44 13.05
N ASP A 335 -9.39 17.29 13.61
CA ASP A 335 -8.49 18.41 13.93
C ASP A 335 -8.06 19.18 12.68
N ILE A 336 -8.03 18.55 11.52
CA ILE A 336 -7.74 19.17 10.22
C ILE A 336 -9.02 19.52 9.43
N GLY A 337 -10.20 19.46 10.05
CA GLY A 337 -11.49 19.82 9.43
C GLY A 337 -12.07 18.75 8.50
N TRP A 338 -11.58 17.50 8.56
CA TRP A 338 -12.09 16.37 7.77
C TRP A 338 -13.01 15.49 8.58
N GLN A 339 -14.06 14.97 7.95
CA GLN A 339 -14.87 13.90 8.51
C GLN A 339 -14.30 12.55 8.07
N LEU A 340 -13.98 11.67 9.02
CA LEU A 340 -13.68 10.26 8.75
C LEU A 340 -14.96 9.43 8.93
N ILE A 341 -15.25 8.57 7.97
CA ILE A 341 -16.36 7.62 8.00
C ILE A 341 -15.76 6.23 8.06
N HIS A 342 -16.05 5.48 9.10
CA HIS A 342 -15.68 4.07 9.22
C HIS A 342 -16.80 3.20 8.66
N ILE A 343 -16.47 2.33 7.75
CA ILE A 343 -17.35 1.29 7.20
C ILE A 343 -16.81 -0.05 7.67
N TRP A 344 -17.57 -0.75 8.49
CA TRP A 344 -17.21 -2.06 8.95
C TRP A 344 -17.63 -3.13 7.95
N GLU A 345 -16.79 -4.16 7.77
CA GLU A 345 -17.02 -5.26 6.83
C GLU A 345 -18.37 -5.96 7.03
N ASP A 346 -18.72 -6.27 8.28
CA ASP A 346 -19.99 -6.91 8.63
C ASP A 346 -21.19 -6.02 8.32
N GLU A 347 -21.09 -4.69 8.54
CA GLU A 347 -22.13 -3.73 8.16
C GLU A 347 -22.27 -3.61 6.64
N TRP A 348 -21.14 -3.59 5.91
CA TRP A 348 -21.15 -3.58 4.46
C TRP A 348 -21.80 -4.84 3.89
N LEU A 349 -21.53 -6.01 4.45
CA LEU A 349 -22.10 -7.27 3.99
C LEU A 349 -23.58 -7.44 4.35
N GLN A 350 -23.98 -7.05 5.57
CA GLN A 350 -25.32 -7.29 6.09
C GLN A 350 -26.30 -6.14 5.85
N LYS A 351 -25.81 -4.89 5.73
CA LYS A 351 -26.61 -3.66 5.66
C LYS A 351 -26.14 -2.72 4.55
N LYS A 352 -25.70 -3.29 3.43
CA LYS A 352 -25.09 -2.54 2.30
C LYS A 352 -25.90 -1.33 1.85
N ASP A 353 -27.22 -1.46 1.72
CA ASP A 353 -28.08 -0.38 1.25
C ASP A 353 -28.16 0.79 2.25
N ILE A 354 -28.14 0.49 3.54
CA ILE A 354 -28.09 1.52 4.61
C ILE A 354 -26.74 2.25 4.54
N VAL A 355 -25.63 1.52 4.46
CA VAL A 355 -24.29 2.11 4.36
C VAL A 355 -24.16 2.96 3.09
N LYS A 356 -24.61 2.46 1.94
CA LYS A 356 -24.65 3.24 0.68
C LYS A 356 -25.49 4.51 0.80
N SER A 357 -26.63 4.44 1.50
CA SER A 357 -27.48 5.60 1.75
C SER A 357 -26.77 6.63 2.65
N ILE A 358 -26.06 6.20 3.69
CA ILE A 358 -25.26 7.08 4.56
C ILE A 358 -24.19 7.80 3.74
N ILE A 359 -23.44 7.08 2.90
CA ILE A 359 -22.41 7.66 2.02
C ILE A 359 -23.05 8.72 1.10
N ARG A 360 -24.17 8.38 0.42
CA ARG A 360 -24.90 9.35 -0.43
C ARG A 360 -25.32 10.61 0.34
N ALA A 361 -25.83 10.44 1.56
CA ALA A 361 -26.25 11.56 2.40
C ALA A 361 -25.07 12.48 2.75
N LYS A 362 -23.92 11.91 3.11
CA LYS A 362 -22.69 12.67 3.42
C LYS A 362 -22.13 13.41 2.20
N LEU A 363 -22.26 12.82 1.02
CA LEU A 363 -21.86 13.45 -0.24
C LEU A 363 -22.87 14.49 -0.75
N GLY A 364 -24.06 14.56 -0.15
CA GLY A 364 -25.14 15.47 -0.56
C GLY A 364 -25.90 14.98 -1.80
N LEU A 365 -25.87 13.69 -2.08
CA LEU A 365 -26.45 13.04 -3.28
C LEU A 365 -27.80 12.37 -3.03
N CYS A 366 -28.39 12.53 -1.84
CA CYS A 366 -29.72 12.05 -1.53
C CYS A 366 -30.82 12.98 -2.05
N ARG A 367 -32.01 12.41 -2.37
CA ARG A 367 -33.20 13.19 -2.65
C ARG A 367 -33.59 14.03 -1.45
N ARG A 368 -33.84 15.32 -1.65
CA ARG A 368 -34.19 16.25 -0.57
C ARG A 368 -35.72 16.36 -0.42
N ILE A 369 -36.20 16.18 0.81
CA ILE A 369 -37.56 16.47 1.23
C ILE A 369 -37.46 17.60 2.28
N TYR A 370 -38.28 18.63 2.15
CA TYR A 370 -38.28 19.71 3.13
C TYR A 370 -39.30 19.44 4.23
N ALA A 371 -38.91 19.58 5.48
CA ALA A 371 -39.78 19.32 6.63
C ALA A 371 -41.11 20.09 6.59
N ARG A 372 -41.15 21.30 5.99
CA ARG A 372 -42.38 22.08 5.77
C ARG A 372 -43.42 21.37 4.89
N GLN A 373 -42.98 20.43 4.06
CA GLN A 373 -43.82 19.61 3.17
C GLN A 373 -44.26 18.29 3.82
N THR A 374 -43.89 18.06 5.06
CA THR A 374 -44.19 16.84 5.80
C THR A 374 -45.18 17.09 6.93
N GLU A 375 -45.87 16.05 7.33
CA GLU A 375 -46.73 16.03 8.52
C GLU A 375 -46.05 15.24 9.64
N ALA A 376 -46.01 15.79 10.86
CA ALA A 376 -45.47 15.07 12.02
C ALA A 376 -46.61 14.34 12.74
N ARG A 377 -46.41 13.07 13.05
CA ARG A 377 -47.36 12.23 13.77
C ARG A 377 -46.65 11.38 14.81
N ARG A 378 -47.35 11.05 15.88
CA ARG A 378 -46.98 9.95 16.77
C ARG A 378 -47.24 8.64 16.03
N ILE A 379 -46.32 7.69 16.14
CA ILE A 379 -46.39 6.38 15.46
C ILE A 379 -46.30 5.24 16.47
N GLU A 380 -46.87 4.11 16.14
CA GLU A 380 -46.83 2.91 16.97
C GLU A 380 -45.41 2.28 16.97
N PRO A 381 -45.05 1.62 18.09
CA PRO A 381 -43.71 0.97 18.19
C PRO A 381 -43.45 -0.04 17.08
N GLN A 382 -44.47 -0.72 16.58
CA GLN A 382 -44.34 -1.69 15.50
C GLN A 382 -43.95 -1.04 14.17
N GLU A 383 -44.59 0.10 13.83
CA GLU A 383 -44.29 0.89 12.64
C GLU A 383 -42.88 1.49 12.73
N ALA A 384 -42.53 2.04 13.91
CA ALA A 384 -41.19 2.57 14.18
C ALA A 384 -40.12 1.47 14.04
N ARG A 385 -40.41 0.26 14.53
CA ARG A 385 -39.51 -0.89 14.39
C ARG A 385 -39.29 -1.26 12.92
N ALA A 386 -40.35 -1.44 12.16
CA ALA A 386 -40.25 -1.79 10.75
C ALA A 386 -39.42 -0.76 9.97
N PHE A 387 -39.68 0.53 10.21
CA PHE A 387 -38.93 1.61 9.59
C PHE A 387 -37.45 1.65 10.00
N LEU A 388 -37.16 1.56 11.29
CA LEU A 388 -35.78 1.66 11.80
C LEU A 388 -34.93 0.45 11.44
N GLU A 389 -35.49 -0.76 11.39
CA GLU A 389 -34.75 -1.95 10.91
C GLU A 389 -34.35 -1.80 9.44
N ALA A 390 -35.19 -1.17 8.63
CA ALA A 390 -34.91 -0.97 7.20
C ALA A 390 -33.99 0.23 6.90
N ASN A 391 -33.91 1.24 7.81
CA ASN A 391 -33.28 2.53 7.49
C ASN A 391 -32.18 2.99 8.47
N HIS A 392 -32.01 2.32 9.64
CA HIS A 392 -31.03 2.70 10.63
C HIS A 392 -29.95 1.62 10.81
N LEU A 393 -28.67 2.01 10.82
CA LEU A 393 -27.54 1.09 10.89
C LEU A 393 -27.63 0.15 12.11
N HIS A 394 -28.00 0.66 13.27
CA HIS A 394 -28.17 -0.14 14.49
C HIS A 394 -29.61 -0.62 14.73
N GLY A 395 -30.51 -0.47 13.78
CA GLY A 395 -31.90 -0.93 13.86
C GLY A 395 -32.70 -0.26 14.97
N PHE A 396 -33.79 -0.94 15.35
CA PHE A 396 -34.72 -0.48 16.39
C PHE A 396 -34.15 -0.59 17.81
N ARG A 397 -34.53 0.36 18.67
CA ARG A 397 -34.33 0.31 20.12
C ARG A 397 -35.65 0.68 20.81
N HIS A 398 -36.01 -0.05 21.84
CA HIS A 398 -37.18 0.29 22.65
C HIS A 398 -37.08 1.72 23.21
N ALA A 399 -38.16 2.47 23.07
CA ALA A 399 -38.30 3.84 23.54
C ALA A 399 -39.77 4.11 23.92
N GLN A 400 -40.03 5.17 24.73
CA GLN A 400 -41.37 5.49 25.21
C GLN A 400 -42.20 6.18 24.13
N HIS A 401 -41.56 6.93 23.26
CA HIS A 401 -42.25 7.69 22.22
C HIS A 401 -41.56 7.54 20.88
N HIS A 402 -42.35 7.33 19.83
CA HIS A 402 -41.91 7.31 18.46
C HIS A 402 -42.71 8.31 17.64
N TYR A 403 -42.01 9.10 16.85
CA TYR A 403 -42.60 10.10 15.97
C TYR A 403 -42.08 9.95 14.56
N GLY A 404 -43.00 10.11 13.59
CA GLY A 404 -42.70 10.03 12.18
C GLY A 404 -43.01 11.32 11.44
N LEU A 405 -42.28 11.59 10.37
CA LEU A 405 -42.63 12.56 9.34
C LEU A 405 -43.19 11.84 8.14
N TYR A 406 -44.35 12.27 7.65
CA TYR A 406 -45.00 11.77 6.48
C TYR A 406 -44.94 12.80 5.34
N HIS A 407 -44.60 12.37 4.15
CA HIS A 407 -44.62 13.13 2.91
C HIS A 407 -45.44 12.37 1.89
N ASP A 408 -46.46 12.96 1.32
CA ASP A 408 -47.40 12.31 0.40
C ASP A 408 -47.91 10.95 0.91
N GLY A 409 -48.24 10.89 2.19
CA GLY A 409 -48.74 9.68 2.84
C GLY A 409 -47.70 8.64 3.22
N GLN A 410 -46.43 8.81 2.82
CA GLN A 410 -45.33 7.89 3.11
C GLN A 410 -44.51 8.35 4.31
N LEU A 411 -44.14 7.43 5.19
CA LEU A 411 -43.23 7.67 6.31
C LEU A 411 -41.80 7.86 5.79
N VAL A 412 -41.22 9.06 5.99
CA VAL A 412 -39.92 9.46 5.43
C VAL A 412 -38.85 9.72 6.48
N MET A 413 -39.20 9.81 7.76
CA MET A 413 -38.24 9.96 8.86
C MET A 413 -38.87 9.54 10.19
N VAL A 414 -38.09 8.90 11.05
CA VAL A 414 -38.48 8.50 12.41
C VAL A 414 -37.49 9.03 13.43
N CYS A 415 -38.00 9.49 14.55
CA CYS A 415 -37.25 9.73 15.78
C CYS A 415 -37.89 8.97 16.95
N SER A 416 -37.07 8.38 17.81
CA SER A 416 -37.47 7.63 19.00
C SER A 416 -36.86 8.26 20.24
N PHE A 417 -37.70 8.50 21.27
CA PHE A 417 -37.33 9.17 22.51
C PHE A 417 -37.51 8.23 23.70
N ALA A 418 -36.46 8.09 24.51
CA ALA A 418 -36.42 7.25 25.69
C ALA A 418 -36.15 8.06 26.95
N LYS A 419 -36.57 7.57 28.13
CA LYS A 419 -36.13 8.13 29.41
C LYS A 419 -34.65 7.88 29.65
N HIS A 420 -33.97 8.84 30.27
CA HIS A 420 -32.54 8.74 30.59
C HIS A 420 -32.28 9.04 32.07
N ALA A 421 -31.27 8.39 32.64
CA ALA A 421 -30.98 8.48 34.08
C ALA A 421 -30.55 9.90 34.53
N SER A 422 -29.71 10.57 33.74
CA SER A 422 -29.11 11.89 34.07
C SER A 422 -29.74 13.06 33.33
N TYR A 423 -30.54 12.80 32.32
CA TYR A 423 -31.32 13.76 31.55
C TYR A 423 -32.76 13.28 31.54
N GLU A 424 -33.68 14.19 31.34
CA GLU A 424 -35.09 13.80 31.34
C GLU A 424 -35.38 12.83 30.15
N TRP A 425 -34.76 13.10 28.99
CA TRP A 425 -34.99 12.34 27.79
C TRP A 425 -33.68 12.08 27.00
N GLU A 426 -33.70 11.01 26.23
CA GLU A 426 -32.69 10.67 25.22
C GLU A 426 -33.37 10.57 23.85
N LEU A 427 -32.85 11.28 22.86
CA LEU A 427 -33.12 10.95 21.46
C LEU A 427 -32.34 9.70 21.10
N ALA A 428 -32.99 8.55 21.20
CA ALA A 428 -32.38 7.23 21.16
C ALA A 428 -32.11 6.70 19.74
N ARG A 429 -32.95 7.09 18.77
CA ARG A 429 -32.82 6.73 17.34
C ARG A 429 -33.36 7.86 16.47
N MET A 430 -32.65 8.04 15.34
CA MET A 430 -33.08 8.95 14.27
C MET A 430 -32.63 8.40 12.93
N ALA A 431 -33.57 8.20 12.02
CA ALA A 431 -33.26 7.81 10.65
C ALA A 431 -34.21 8.46 9.65
N PRO A 432 -33.72 9.00 8.54
CA PRO A 432 -34.52 9.24 7.34
C PRO A 432 -34.69 7.94 6.56
N GLN A 433 -35.65 7.91 5.64
CA GLN A 433 -35.78 6.87 4.63
C GLN A 433 -34.52 6.77 3.78
N LEU A 434 -34.13 5.57 3.36
CA LEU A 434 -32.94 5.35 2.51
C LEU A 434 -32.93 6.30 1.30
N ASN A 435 -31.76 6.82 0.98
CA ASN A 435 -31.52 7.73 -0.14
C ASN A 435 -32.28 9.07 -0.08
N HIS A 436 -32.82 9.43 1.09
CA HIS A 436 -33.47 10.71 1.34
C HIS A 436 -32.76 11.51 2.43
N THR A 437 -32.85 12.81 2.32
CA THR A 437 -32.47 13.77 3.37
C THR A 437 -33.68 14.64 3.66
N VAL A 438 -34.20 14.57 4.88
CA VAL A 438 -35.34 15.43 5.30
C VAL A 438 -34.79 16.70 5.95
N VAL A 439 -34.69 17.76 5.14
CA VAL A 439 -34.10 19.05 5.56
C VAL A 439 -34.99 19.70 6.60
N GLY A 440 -34.46 19.95 7.81
CA GLY A 440 -35.21 20.45 8.95
C GLY A 440 -36.07 19.39 9.67
N GLY A 441 -36.00 18.12 9.25
CA GLY A 441 -36.82 17.03 9.81
C GLY A 441 -36.54 16.77 11.27
N LEU A 442 -35.27 16.75 11.68
CA LEU A 442 -34.88 16.56 13.08
C LEU A 442 -35.45 17.70 13.96
N SER A 443 -35.25 18.95 13.56
CA SER A 443 -35.80 20.12 14.29
C SER A 443 -37.32 20.06 14.42
N LYS A 444 -38.02 19.65 13.33
CA LYS A 444 -39.49 19.52 13.35
C LYS A 444 -39.96 18.43 14.30
N LEU A 445 -39.33 17.27 14.34
CA LEU A 445 -39.68 16.18 15.25
C LEU A 445 -39.35 16.52 16.71
N ILE A 446 -38.23 17.20 16.96
CA ILE A 446 -37.90 17.70 18.30
C ILE A 446 -38.94 18.73 18.76
N ALA A 447 -39.33 19.66 17.90
CA ALA A 447 -40.38 20.65 18.23
C ALA A 447 -41.75 20.00 18.51
N PHE A 448 -42.09 18.96 17.71
CA PHE A 448 -43.32 18.19 17.93
C PHE A 448 -43.28 17.43 19.26
N PHE A 449 -42.19 16.75 19.58
CA PHE A 449 -41.95 16.09 20.86
C PHE A 449 -41.99 17.07 22.02
N ARG A 450 -41.36 18.25 21.87
CA ARG A 450 -41.39 19.33 22.89
C ARG A 450 -42.81 19.82 23.19
N LYS A 451 -43.65 19.95 22.17
CA LYS A 451 -45.04 20.35 22.33
C LYS A 451 -45.86 19.33 23.14
N GLU A 452 -45.61 18.03 22.91
CA GLU A 452 -46.35 16.97 23.59
C GLU A 452 -45.84 16.64 25.00
N GLN A 453 -44.52 16.64 25.19
CA GLN A 453 -43.91 16.12 26.41
C GLN A 453 -43.31 17.20 27.33
N SER A 454 -43.21 18.46 26.85
CA SER A 454 -42.63 19.58 27.59
C SER A 454 -41.30 19.24 28.31
N PRO A 455 -40.33 18.65 27.62
CA PRO A 455 -39.08 18.22 28.23
C PRO A 455 -38.25 19.43 28.68
N ARG A 456 -37.55 19.31 29.83
CA ARG A 456 -36.57 20.31 30.27
C ARG A 456 -35.19 20.05 29.71
N THR A 457 -34.80 18.80 29.62
CA THR A 457 -33.47 18.42 29.13
C THR A 457 -33.58 17.22 28.23
N MET A 458 -32.70 17.17 27.21
CA MET A 458 -32.58 16.03 26.32
C MET A 458 -31.11 15.81 25.95
N MET A 459 -30.74 14.58 25.81
CA MET A 459 -29.44 14.20 25.29
C MET A 459 -29.53 13.24 24.10
N THR A 460 -28.41 13.03 23.39
CA THR A 460 -28.26 12.00 22.36
C THR A 460 -26.83 11.56 22.27
N TYR A 461 -26.63 10.33 21.77
CA TYR A 461 -25.34 9.77 21.38
C TYR A 461 -25.34 9.62 19.87
N ALA A 462 -24.43 10.33 19.20
CA ALA A 462 -24.24 10.18 17.77
C ALA A 462 -22.98 9.34 17.52
N ASP A 463 -23.12 8.28 16.73
CA ASP A 463 -22.04 7.37 16.39
C ASP A 463 -20.91 8.11 15.67
N ALA A 464 -19.72 8.14 16.26
CA ALA A 464 -18.56 8.85 15.72
C ALA A 464 -17.95 8.15 14.50
N ASP A 465 -18.29 6.88 14.23
CA ASP A 465 -17.89 6.18 13.00
C ASP A 465 -18.51 6.82 11.74
N ILE A 466 -19.73 7.41 11.88
CA ILE A 466 -20.47 7.92 10.72
C ILE A 466 -20.95 9.37 10.88
N SER A 467 -20.90 9.94 12.09
CA SER A 467 -21.46 11.26 12.40
C SER A 467 -20.40 12.24 12.90
N ASP A 468 -20.47 13.47 12.42
CA ASP A 468 -19.72 14.62 12.94
C ASP A 468 -20.53 15.51 13.89
N GLY A 469 -21.79 15.14 14.16
CA GLY A 469 -22.67 15.85 15.05
C GLY A 469 -23.32 17.15 14.51
N ARG A 470 -22.92 17.64 13.32
CA ARG A 470 -23.39 18.93 12.77
C ARG A 470 -24.91 19.07 12.73
N GLY A 471 -25.62 18.00 12.39
CA GLY A 471 -27.08 18.00 12.34
C GLY A 471 -27.72 18.27 13.71
N TYR A 472 -27.14 17.77 14.79
CA TYR A 472 -27.61 18.01 16.16
C TYR A 472 -27.22 19.40 16.64
N LEU A 473 -26.00 19.86 16.36
CA LEU A 473 -25.54 21.21 16.66
C LEU A 473 -26.47 22.28 16.03
N ALA A 474 -26.88 22.05 14.77
CA ALA A 474 -27.82 22.91 14.06
C ALA A 474 -29.23 22.92 14.69
N CYS A 475 -29.59 21.90 15.50
CA CYS A 475 -30.84 21.86 16.26
C CYS A 475 -30.72 22.44 17.69
N GLY A 476 -29.56 23.04 18.02
CA GLY A 476 -29.32 23.67 19.33
C GLY A 476 -28.70 22.75 20.38
N PHE A 477 -28.33 21.51 20.03
CA PHE A 477 -27.54 20.68 20.94
C PHE A 477 -26.13 21.23 21.09
N ARG A 478 -25.54 21.08 22.27
CA ARG A 478 -24.14 21.36 22.55
C ARG A 478 -23.37 20.04 22.70
N LEU A 479 -22.16 19.99 22.18
CA LEU A 479 -21.26 18.84 22.36
C LEU A 479 -20.71 18.86 23.80
N LEU A 480 -20.87 17.75 24.52
CA LEU A 480 -20.37 17.57 25.88
C LEU A 480 -19.03 16.83 25.90
N GLY A 481 -18.73 16.06 24.86
CA GLY A 481 -17.54 15.29 24.73
C GLY A 481 -17.74 14.06 23.86
N ILE A 482 -16.72 13.22 23.81
CA ILE A 482 -16.73 11.94 23.09
C ILE A 482 -16.59 10.83 24.12
N THR A 483 -17.39 9.78 24.01
CA THR A 483 -17.27 8.62 24.89
C THR A 483 -16.02 7.82 24.55
N SER A 484 -15.53 7.03 25.50
CA SER A 484 -14.55 5.98 25.17
C SER A 484 -15.12 5.06 24.10
N PRO A 485 -14.26 4.44 23.28
CA PRO A 485 -14.69 3.47 22.29
C PRO A 485 -15.58 2.37 22.90
N SER A 486 -16.69 2.09 22.26
CA SER A 486 -17.51 0.94 22.53
C SER A 486 -17.03 -0.25 21.70
N TYR A 487 -17.33 -1.48 22.14
CA TYR A 487 -16.95 -2.66 21.40
C TYR A 487 -18.15 -3.56 21.08
N TRP A 488 -17.96 -4.34 20.04
CA TRP A 488 -18.90 -5.31 19.52
C TRP A 488 -18.18 -6.64 19.30
N TYR A 489 -18.96 -7.71 19.33
CA TYR A 489 -18.46 -9.02 18.89
C TYR A 489 -19.07 -9.34 17.54
N VAL A 490 -18.23 -9.74 16.59
CA VAL A 490 -18.66 -10.15 15.25
C VAL A 490 -18.36 -11.63 15.11
N HIS A 491 -19.37 -12.43 14.84
CA HIS A 491 -19.24 -13.87 14.58
C HIS A 491 -18.67 -14.10 13.17
N ASP A 492 -18.04 -15.23 12.92
CA ASP A 492 -17.50 -15.61 11.59
C ASP A 492 -18.53 -15.50 10.45
N SER A 493 -19.81 -15.66 10.75
CA SER A 493 -20.92 -15.40 9.80
C SER A 493 -21.22 -13.94 9.56
N MET A 494 -20.38 -13.02 10.00
CA MET A 494 -20.55 -11.56 9.94
C MET A 494 -21.78 -11.02 10.70
N LYS A 495 -22.30 -11.78 11.64
CA LYS A 495 -23.37 -11.31 12.53
C LYS A 495 -22.79 -10.57 13.73
N ARG A 496 -23.23 -9.33 13.93
CA ARG A 496 -22.79 -8.46 15.03
C ARG A 496 -23.61 -8.67 16.29
N TYR A 497 -22.95 -8.73 17.43
CA TYR A 497 -23.53 -8.86 18.76
C TYR A 497 -23.05 -7.72 19.64
N SER A 498 -24.00 -7.10 20.37
CA SER A 498 -23.67 -6.11 21.40
C SER A 498 -23.10 -6.81 22.65
N ARG A 499 -22.37 -6.04 23.47
CA ARG A 499 -21.89 -6.49 24.79
C ARG A 499 -23.02 -7.09 25.63
N GLN A 500 -24.23 -6.51 25.60
CA GLN A 500 -25.37 -7.00 26.37
C GLN A 500 -25.88 -8.36 25.89
N GLN A 501 -25.70 -8.70 24.63
CA GLN A 501 -26.04 -10.00 24.06
C GLN A 501 -24.98 -11.08 24.37
N MET A 502 -23.78 -10.65 24.73
CA MET A 502 -22.65 -11.53 25.02
C MET A 502 -22.34 -11.61 26.54
N GLN A 503 -23.28 -11.22 27.38
CA GLN A 503 -23.16 -11.39 28.84
C GLN A 503 -23.16 -12.88 29.21
N LYS A 504 -22.46 -13.23 30.29
CA LYS A 504 -22.24 -14.61 30.75
C LYS A 504 -23.52 -15.44 30.82
N SER A 505 -24.62 -14.87 31.33
CA SER A 505 -25.93 -15.56 31.40
C SER A 505 -26.49 -15.97 30.04
N LYS A 506 -26.11 -15.24 28.95
CA LYS A 506 -26.56 -15.53 27.60
C LYS A 506 -25.57 -16.43 26.84
N LEU A 507 -24.29 -16.37 27.19
CA LEU A 507 -23.26 -17.25 26.61
C LEU A 507 -23.54 -18.74 26.89
N LYS A 508 -24.15 -19.06 27.99
CA LYS A 508 -24.60 -20.43 28.31
C LYS A 508 -25.50 -21.04 27.22
N THR A 509 -26.36 -20.22 26.64
CA THR A 509 -27.25 -20.65 25.55
C THR A 509 -26.62 -20.50 24.18
N LEU A 510 -25.80 -19.46 24.00
CA LEU A 510 -25.20 -19.14 22.71
C LEU A 510 -23.99 -20.03 22.38
N LEU A 511 -23.19 -20.39 23.38
CA LEU A 511 -21.94 -21.15 23.25
C LEU A 511 -21.93 -22.32 24.26
N PRO A 512 -22.89 -23.25 24.22
CA PRO A 512 -23.02 -24.28 25.25
C PRO A 512 -21.81 -25.25 25.33
N ALA A 513 -21.11 -25.45 24.18
CA ALA A 513 -19.93 -26.31 24.11
C ALA A 513 -18.67 -25.66 24.73
N ASP A 514 -18.59 -24.35 24.74
CA ASP A 514 -17.43 -23.59 25.22
C ASP A 514 -17.67 -22.94 26.57
N TYR A 515 -18.92 -23.01 27.06
CA TYR A 515 -19.32 -22.38 28.31
C TYR A 515 -18.73 -23.09 29.55
N ASP A 516 -18.17 -22.26 30.43
CA ASP A 516 -17.64 -22.70 31.71
C ASP A 516 -17.92 -21.63 32.77
N ASP A 517 -18.56 -22.01 33.89
CA ASP A 517 -18.89 -21.05 34.95
C ASP A 517 -17.66 -20.48 35.67
N ALA A 518 -16.50 -21.15 35.58
CA ALA A 518 -15.24 -20.67 36.16
C ALA A 518 -14.55 -19.59 35.28
N LEU A 519 -14.90 -19.50 34.00
CA LEU A 519 -14.28 -18.57 33.04
C LEU A 519 -14.98 -17.22 33.02
N SER A 520 -14.22 -16.18 32.67
CA SER A 520 -14.78 -14.87 32.35
C SER A 520 -15.54 -14.88 30.99
N GLU A 521 -16.41 -13.88 30.76
CA GLU A 521 -17.11 -13.72 29.47
C GLU A 521 -16.13 -13.72 28.28
N GLU A 522 -15.06 -12.95 28.40
CA GLU A 522 -14.01 -12.84 27.38
C GLU A 522 -13.30 -14.18 27.14
N ALA A 523 -12.99 -14.93 28.19
CA ALA A 523 -12.34 -16.23 28.08
C ALA A 523 -13.23 -17.29 27.39
N ILE A 524 -14.53 -17.29 27.65
CA ILE A 524 -15.51 -18.18 26.98
C ILE A 524 -15.57 -17.83 25.47
N ILE A 525 -15.65 -16.54 25.15
CA ILE A 525 -15.73 -16.07 23.75
C ILE A 525 -14.44 -16.41 22.99
N LEU A 526 -13.27 -16.16 23.59
CA LEU A 526 -11.97 -16.54 23.01
C LEU A 526 -11.85 -18.05 22.79
N ARG A 527 -12.31 -18.86 23.75
CA ARG A 527 -12.28 -20.33 23.66
C ARG A 527 -13.09 -20.86 22.48
N SER A 528 -14.22 -20.21 22.16
CA SER A 528 -15.05 -20.60 21.00
C SER A 528 -14.35 -20.37 19.66
N ASN A 529 -13.38 -19.46 19.62
CA ASN A 529 -12.64 -19.06 18.39
C ASN A 529 -13.53 -18.72 17.18
N GLN A 530 -14.77 -18.23 17.45
CA GLN A 530 -15.78 -17.89 16.43
C GLN A 530 -16.09 -16.41 16.37
N PHE A 531 -15.44 -15.58 17.20
CA PHE A 531 -15.75 -14.16 17.30
C PHE A 531 -14.51 -13.29 17.21
N PHE A 532 -14.71 -12.16 16.57
CA PHE A 532 -13.80 -11.02 16.57
C PHE A 532 -14.33 -9.95 17.51
N GLN A 533 -13.47 -9.24 18.21
CA GLN A 533 -13.85 -8.07 19.00
C GLN A 533 -13.38 -6.81 18.32
N ILE A 534 -14.30 -5.94 17.91
CA ILE A 534 -14.01 -4.68 17.22
C ILE A 534 -14.39 -3.47 18.10
N HIS A 535 -13.63 -2.38 17.99
CA HIS A 535 -13.86 -1.14 18.72
C HIS A 535 -14.15 0.01 17.77
N ASN A 536 -15.26 0.74 18.00
CA ASN A 536 -15.62 1.91 17.21
C ASN A 536 -14.83 3.17 17.63
N ALA A 537 -15.08 4.31 16.97
CA ALA A 537 -14.48 5.61 17.31
C ALA A 537 -15.15 6.30 18.53
N GLY A 538 -16.04 5.60 19.23
CA GLY A 538 -16.84 6.17 20.31
C GLY A 538 -18.12 6.86 19.83
N ASN A 539 -18.75 7.63 20.72
CA ASN A 539 -19.95 8.38 20.39
C ASN A 539 -19.79 9.85 20.80
N LEU A 540 -20.29 10.76 19.97
CA LEU A 540 -20.45 12.15 20.35
C LEU A 540 -21.61 12.26 21.36
N LYS A 541 -21.31 12.71 22.56
CA LYS A 541 -22.32 12.98 23.60
C LYS A 541 -22.79 14.40 23.46
N LEU A 542 -24.08 14.61 23.12
CA LEU A 542 -24.66 15.91 22.91
C LEU A 542 -25.89 16.09 23.81
N ALA A 543 -26.14 17.32 24.25
CA ALA A 543 -27.31 17.66 25.05
C ALA A 543 -27.89 19.03 24.69
N ILE A 544 -29.16 19.18 24.96
CA ILE A 544 -29.91 20.44 24.84
C ILE A 544 -30.75 20.66 26.07
N ASP A 545 -30.77 21.90 26.55
CA ASP A 545 -31.65 22.38 27.61
C ASP A 545 -32.77 23.21 26.95
N PHE A 546 -34.01 22.89 27.25
CA PHE A 546 -35.17 23.60 26.75
C PHE A 546 -35.62 24.58 27.83
N THR A 547 -35.22 25.81 27.71
CA THR A 547 -35.71 26.92 28.52
C THR A 547 -37.12 27.35 28.10
#